data_e60d305e16d178b8a8c6e566fc7f598a
#
_entry.id   e60d305e16d178b8a8c6e566fc7f598a
#
_cell.length_a   1.000
_cell.length_b   1.000
_cell.length_c   1.000
_cell.angle_alpha   90.00
_cell.angle_beta   90.00
_cell.angle_gamma   90.00
#
_symmetry.space_group_name_H-M   'P 1'
#
loop_
_entity.id
_entity.type
_entity.pdbx_description
1 polymer ?
#
loop_
_entity_poly.entity_id
_entity_poly.type
_entity_poly.pdbx_seq_one_letter_code
_entity_poly.pdbx_strand_id
1 'polypeptide(L)'
;MRRSRELLRHLIDERIAAGHAPERIGILGFSQGCLMTFDVGWRVTPRLGALVGISGYIHDSEALLRELGPEARQVPALFTHGTQDPVVPMVPVRGQAQVLKEAGLNLEWREFAKAHTVAGEPEIQLIRDFLTRHLGS
;
A
#
# COMPACT_ATOMS: atom_id res chain seq x y z
N MET A 1 -5.90 15.89 2.05
CA MET A 1 -5.85 14.64 1.26
C MET A 1 -5.58 14.87 -0.23
N ARG A 2 -6.37 15.69 -0.88
CA ARG A 2 -6.19 15.98 -2.32
C ARG A 2 -4.77 16.47 -2.66
N ARG A 3 -4.24 17.43 -1.90
CA ARG A 3 -2.92 17.99 -2.16
C ARG A 3 -1.81 16.95 -1.98
N SER A 4 -1.91 16.13 -0.93
CA SER A 4 -0.93 15.07 -0.70
C SER A 4 -0.97 14.04 -1.81
N ARG A 5 -2.17 13.72 -2.30
CA ARG A 5 -2.36 12.81 -3.42
C ARG A 5 -1.70 13.34 -4.69
N GLU A 6 -1.87 14.63 -4.97
CA GLU A 6 -1.26 15.27 -6.13
C GLU A 6 0.27 15.28 -6.04
N LEU A 7 0.81 15.55 -4.86
CA LEU A 7 2.27 15.54 -4.65
C LEU A 7 2.87 14.15 -4.88
N LEU A 8 2.23 13.11 -4.36
CA LEU A 8 2.73 11.76 -4.57
C LEU A 8 2.65 11.34 -6.03
N ARG A 9 1.57 11.67 -6.72
CA ARG A 9 1.45 11.40 -8.16
C ARG A 9 2.55 12.10 -8.95
N HIS A 10 2.85 13.34 -8.57
CA HIS A 10 3.91 14.11 -9.24
C HIS A 10 5.28 13.42 -9.06
N LEU A 11 5.58 12.92 -7.87
CA LEU A 11 6.81 12.19 -7.62
C LEU A 11 6.90 10.92 -8.47
N ILE A 12 5.80 10.19 -8.60
CA ILE A 12 5.75 9.00 -9.45
C ILE A 12 6.02 9.38 -10.89
N ASP A 13 5.36 10.41 -11.39
CA ASP A 13 5.52 10.88 -12.77
C ASP A 13 6.95 11.31 -13.04
N GLU A 14 7.60 11.98 -12.08
CA GLU A 14 9.01 12.36 -12.21
C GLU A 14 9.92 11.14 -12.34
N ARG A 15 9.67 10.06 -11.59
CA ARG A 15 10.48 8.84 -11.67
C ARG A 15 10.31 8.15 -13.01
N ILE A 16 9.09 8.13 -13.53
CA ILE A 16 8.83 7.56 -14.85
C ILE A 16 9.54 8.38 -15.93
N ALA A 17 9.44 9.71 -15.84
CA ALA A 17 10.11 10.59 -16.78
C ALA A 17 11.64 10.47 -16.74
N ALA A 18 12.19 10.10 -15.58
CA ALA A 18 13.63 9.88 -15.40
C ALA A 18 14.10 8.51 -15.94
N GLY A 19 13.19 7.70 -16.47
CA GLY A 19 13.55 6.43 -17.11
C GLY A 19 13.25 5.18 -16.27
N HIS A 20 12.64 5.31 -15.11
CA HIS A 20 12.26 4.14 -14.30
C HIS A 20 10.98 3.52 -14.83
N ALA A 21 10.98 2.22 -15.07
CA ALA A 21 9.79 1.51 -15.52
C ALA A 21 8.76 1.52 -14.38
N PRO A 22 7.48 1.86 -14.65
CA PRO A 22 6.46 1.92 -13.59
C PRO A 22 6.33 0.62 -12.81
N GLU A 23 6.41 -0.54 -13.45
CA GLU A 23 6.31 -1.84 -12.81
C GLU A 23 7.52 -2.17 -11.93
N ARG A 24 8.54 -1.33 -11.93
CA ARG A 24 9.71 -1.45 -11.04
C ARG A 24 9.71 -0.37 -9.95
N ILE A 25 8.66 0.43 -9.86
CA ILE A 25 8.48 1.43 -8.82
C ILE A 25 7.60 0.85 -7.72
N GLY A 26 8.08 0.92 -6.48
CA GLY A 26 7.29 0.52 -5.32
C GLY A 26 7.08 1.72 -4.40
N ILE A 27 5.97 1.70 -3.67
CA ILE A 27 5.68 2.70 -2.64
C ILE A 27 5.53 1.98 -1.31
N LEU A 28 6.19 2.52 -0.29
CA LEU A 28 6.08 2.03 1.08
C LEU A 28 5.69 3.20 1.97
N GLY A 29 4.72 3.01 2.83
CA GLY A 29 4.29 4.05 3.74
C GLY A 29 3.88 3.52 5.10
N PHE A 30 4.15 4.32 6.14
CA PHE A 30 3.79 4.04 7.52
C PHE A 30 2.74 5.04 7.99
N SER A 31 1.70 4.56 8.68
CA SER A 31 0.64 5.40 9.26
C SER A 31 -0.07 6.22 8.17
N GLN A 32 0.04 7.55 8.16
CA GLN A 32 -0.53 8.37 7.09
C GLN A 32 0.08 8.04 5.73
N GLY A 33 1.37 7.67 5.72
CA GLY A 33 2.03 7.21 4.49
C GLY A 33 1.40 5.93 3.95
N CYS A 34 0.95 5.04 4.81
CA CYS A 34 0.22 3.84 4.42
C CYS A 34 -1.08 4.23 3.68
N LEU A 35 -1.85 5.13 4.27
CA LEU A 35 -3.07 5.63 3.66
C LEU A 35 -2.82 6.19 2.27
N MET A 36 -1.78 7.00 2.13
CA MET A 36 -1.42 7.60 0.83
C MET A 36 -0.94 6.56 -0.18
N THR A 37 -0.20 5.55 0.29
CA THR A 37 0.31 4.47 -0.57
C THR A 37 -0.84 3.78 -1.30
N PHE A 38 -1.86 3.37 -0.57
CA PHE A 38 -2.99 2.67 -1.16
C PHE A 38 -3.93 3.60 -1.91
N ASP A 39 -4.15 4.81 -1.39
CA ASP A 39 -5.06 5.76 -2.02
C ASP A 39 -4.57 6.19 -3.40
N VAL A 40 -3.27 6.34 -3.59
CA VAL A 40 -2.68 6.73 -4.88
C VAL A 40 -2.26 5.51 -5.68
N GLY A 41 -1.63 4.53 -5.03
CA GLY A 41 -1.00 3.41 -5.72
C GLY A 41 -1.94 2.60 -6.59
N TRP A 42 -3.17 2.40 -6.18
CA TRP A 42 -4.15 1.67 -6.96
C TRP A 42 -4.91 2.52 -7.99
N ARG A 43 -4.74 3.84 -7.94
CA ARG A 43 -5.40 4.74 -8.90
C ARG A 43 -4.56 5.06 -10.11
N VAL A 44 -3.23 4.95 -10.00
CA VAL A 44 -2.33 5.41 -11.06
C VAL A 44 -2.26 4.42 -12.22
N THR A 45 -2.00 4.98 -13.40
CA THR A 45 -1.73 4.21 -14.61
C THR A 45 -0.56 4.89 -15.34
N PRO A 46 0.39 4.15 -15.89
CA PRO A 46 0.52 2.68 -15.84
C PRO A 46 0.74 2.16 -14.42
N ARG A 47 0.50 0.87 -14.20
CA ARG A 47 0.55 0.29 -12.85
C ARG A 47 1.95 0.32 -12.24
N LEU A 48 1.99 0.42 -10.93
CA LEU A 48 3.23 0.30 -10.17
C LEU A 48 3.56 -1.18 -9.88
N GLY A 49 4.76 -1.43 -9.40
CA GLY A 49 5.26 -2.78 -9.17
C GLY A 49 4.89 -3.38 -7.83
N ALA A 50 4.78 -2.57 -6.79
CA ALA A 50 4.44 -3.05 -5.45
C ALA A 50 3.98 -1.91 -4.55
N LEU A 51 3.07 -2.22 -3.62
CA LEU A 51 2.62 -1.30 -2.60
C LEU A 51 2.80 -1.96 -1.24
N VAL A 52 3.39 -1.24 -0.27
CA VAL A 52 3.53 -1.72 1.10
C VAL A 52 2.99 -0.67 2.05
N GLY A 53 1.96 -1.05 2.80
CA GLY A 53 1.37 -0.17 3.81
C GLY A 53 1.58 -0.76 5.21
N ILE A 54 2.02 0.08 6.14
CA ILE A 54 2.33 -0.32 7.51
C ILE A 54 1.52 0.53 8.48
N SER A 55 0.70 -0.10 9.30
CA SER A 55 0.03 0.54 10.43
C SER A 55 -0.84 1.74 10.07
N GLY A 56 -1.58 1.65 8.97
CA GLY A 56 -2.50 2.68 8.54
C GLY A 56 -3.92 2.15 8.30
N TYR A 57 -4.63 2.80 7.42
CA TYR A 57 -6.00 2.41 7.06
C TYR A 57 -6.30 2.87 5.63
N ILE A 58 -7.44 2.46 5.11
CA ILE A 58 -7.90 2.90 3.79
C ILE A 58 -8.79 4.13 3.97
N HIS A 59 -8.49 5.19 3.25
CA HIS A 59 -9.18 6.48 3.43
C HIS A 59 -10.68 6.38 3.11
N ASP A 60 -11.01 5.89 1.92
CA ASP A 60 -12.40 5.75 1.47
C ASP A 60 -12.44 4.57 0.50
N SER A 61 -12.76 3.40 1.02
CA SER A 61 -12.72 2.17 0.23
C SER A 61 -13.73 2.17 -0.91
N GLU A 62 -14.91 2.77 -0.72
CA GLU A 62 -15.91 2.83 -1.79
C GLU A 62 -15.43 3.71 -2.95
N ALA A 63 -14.92 4.90 -2.64
CA ALA A 63 -14.38 5.80 -3.66
C ALA A 63 -13.18 5.16 -4.36
N LEU A 64 -12.29 4.52 -3.60
CA LEU A 64 -11.14 3.84 -4.17
C LEU A 64 -11.55 2.77 -5.17
N LEU A 65 -12.52 1.93 -4.81
CA LEU A 65 -12.97 0.86 -5.69
C LEU A 65 -13.62 1.39 -6.97
N ARG A 66 -14.27 2.55 -6.91
CA ARG A 66 -14.84 3.19 -8.11
C ARG A 66 -13.77 3.81 -9.01
N GLU A 67 -12.62 4.17 -8.44
CA GLU A 67 -11.60 4.95 -9.14
C GLU A 67 -10.31 4.16 -9.40
N LEU A 68 -10.37 2.85 -9.33
CA LEU A 68 -9.21 2.00 -9.59
C LEU A 68 -8.67 2.21 -11.00
N GLY A 69 -7.33 2.23 -11.12
CA GLY A 69 -6.72 2.19 -12.44
C GLY A 69 -7.03 0.87 -13.15
N PRO A 70 -6.93 0.84 -14.49
CA PRO A 70 -7.32 -0.35 -15.25
C PRO A 70 -6.51 -1.60 -14.93
N GLU A 71 -5.30 -1.43 -14.38
CA GLU A 71 -4.40 -2.53 -14.03
C GLU A 71 -4.25 -2.72 -12.52
N ALA A 72 -5.11 -2.08 -11.72
CA ALA A 72 -4.96 -2.09 -10.26
C ALA A 72 -4.91 -3.50 -9.68
N ARG A 73 -5.69 -4.43 -10.23
CA ARG A 73 -5.75 -5.80 -9.71
C ARG A 73 -4.48 -6.61 -9.97
N GLN A 74 -3.59 -6.09 -10.81
CA GLN A 74 -2.28 -6.72 -11.07
C GLN A 74 -1.20 -6.21 -10.14
N VAL A 75 -1.44 -5.15 -9.35
CA VAL A 75 -0.44 -4.57 -8.45
C VAL A 75 -0.40 -5.35 -7.15
N PRO A 76 0.72 -6.04 -6.86
CA PRO A 76 0.84 -6.73 -5.58
C PRO A 76 0.95 -5.73 -4.43
N ALA A 77 0.23 -5.99 -3.35
CA ALA A 77 0.21 -5.12 -2.19
C ALA A 77 0.36 -5.92 -0.91
N LEU A 78 1.13 -5.38 0.03
CA LEU A 78 1.31 -5.93 1.36
C LEU A 78 0.82 -4.90 2.37
N PHE A 79 -0.05 -5.32 3.27
CA PHE A 79 -0.60 -4.45 4.31
C PHE A 79 -0.35 -5.12 5.66
N THR A 80 0.51 -4.49 6.49
CA THR A 80 0.83 -5.01 7.82
C THR A 80 0.20 -4.14 8.89
N HIS A 81 -0.21 -4.75 9.99
CA HIS A 81 -0.83 -4.01 11.08
C HIS A 81 -0.58 -4.67 12.43
N GLY A 82 -0.63 -3.87 13.49
CA GLY A 82 -0.39 -4.32 14.85
C GLY A 82 -1.67 -4.71 15.56
N THR A 83 -1.69 -5.89 16.18
CA THR A 83 -2.83 -6.34 16.99
C THR A 83 -3.02 -5.49 18.24
N GLN A 84 -1.99 -4.72 18.63
CA GLN A 84 -1.97 -3.90 19.84
C GLN A 84 -1.87 -2.41 19.55
N ASP A 85 -2.23 -1.99 18.32
CA ASP A 85 -2.11 -0.60 17.88
C ASP A 85 -3.21 0.26 18.56
N PRO A 86 -2.85 1.21 19.44
CA PRO A 86 -3.83 2.09 20.09
C PRO A 86 -4.19 3.31 19.26
N VAL A 87 -3.41 3.63 18.23
CA VAL A 87 -3.62 4.80 17.38
C VAL A 87 -4.58 4.47 16.25
N VAL A 88 -4.34 3.33 15.58
CA VAL A 88 -5.21 2.84 14.51
C VAL A 88 -5.67 1.43 14.87
N PRO A 89 -6.87 1.29 15.47
CA PRO A 89 -7.37 -0.02 15.89
C PRO A 89 -7.47 -1.00 14.73
N MET A 90 -7.00 -2.23 14.96
CA MET A 90 -6.84 -3.23 13.91
C MET A 90 -8.17 -3.74 13.32
N VAL A 91 -9.19 -3.92 14.16
CA VAL A 91 -10.42 -4.60 13.70
C VAL A 91 -11.10 -3.88 12.53
N PRO A 92 -11.33 -2.55 12.58
CA PRO A 92 -11.91 -1.86 11.42
C PRO A 92 -11.03 -1.95 10.17
N VAL A 93 -9.71 -1.88 10.34
CA VAL A 93 -8.78 -1.94 9.21
C VAL A 93 -8.75 -3.33 8.59
N ARG A 94 -8.81 -4.37 9.42
CA ARG A 94 -8.93 -5.74 8.92
C ARG A 94 -10.17 -5.88 8.04
N GLY A 95 -11.28 -5.27 8.44
CA GLY A 95 -12.50 -5.26 7.64
C GLY A 95 -12.33 -4.56 6.31
N GLN A 96 -11.62 -3.44 6.29
CA GLN A 96 -11.29 -2.73 5.05
C GLN A 96 -10.45 -3.60 4.12
N ALA A 97 -9.42 -4.24 4.65
CA ALA A 97 -8.57 -5.12 3.86
C ALA A 97 -9.39 -6.28 3.25
N GLN A 98 -10.31 -6.84 4.01
CA GLN A 98 -11.17 -7.92 3.53
C GLN A 98 -12.04 -7.47 2.36
N VAL A 99 -12.63 -6.28 2.46
CA VAL A 99 -13.44 -5.70 1.39
C VAL A 99 -12.63 -5.55 0.10
N LEU A 100 -11.40 -5.07 0.21
CA LEU A 100 -10.53 -4.88 -0.94
C LEU A 100 -10.13 -6.22 -1.57
N LYS A 101 -9.85 -7.22 -0.75
CA LYS A 101 -9.51 -8.56 -1.25
C LYS A 101 -10.71 -9.18 -1.98
N GLU A 102 -11.90 -9.02 -1.43
CA GLU A 102 -13.12 -9.54 -2.07
C GLU A 102 -13.42 -8.84 -3.39
N ALA A 103 -12.98 -7.60 -3.54
CA ALA A 103 -13.11 -6.85 -4.79
C ALA A 103 -12.06 -7.27 -5.83
N GLY A 104 -11.18 -8.20 -5.51
CA GLY A 104 -10.22 -8.77 -6.44
C GLY A 104 -8.82 -8.13 -6.42
N LEU A 105 -8.56 -7.22 -5.49
CA LEU A 105 -7.22 -6.65 -5.36
C LEU A 105 -6.23 -7.69 -4.82
N ASN A 106 -5.00 -7.65 -5.33
CA ASN A 106 -3.94 -8.58 -4.96
C ASN A 106 -3.29 -8.10 -3.65
N LEU A 107 -3.98 -8.31 -2.54
CA LEU A 107 -3.59 -7.77 -1.24
C LEU A 107 -3.29 -8.90 -0.27
N GLU A 108 -2.08 -8.87 0.30
CA GLU A 108 -1.67 -9.75 1.39
C GLU A 108 -1.79 -8.96 2.70
N TRP A 109 -2.58 -9.45 3.65
CA TRP A 109 -2.77 -8.86 4.97
C TRP A 109 -2.01 -9.68 6.00
N ARG A 110 -1.15 -9.00 6.79
CA ARG A 110 -0.35 -9.68 7.82
C ARG A 110 -0.46 -8.93 9.15
N GLU A 111 -0.68 -9.65 10.23
CA GLU A 111 -0.80 -9.10 11.56
C GLU A 111 0.41 -9.44 12.40
N PHE A 112 0.85 -8.49 13.21
CA PHE A 112 1.99 -8.67 14.11
C PHE A 112 1.60 -8.26 15.52
N ALA A 113 2.20 -8.90 16.53
CA ALA A 113 2.01 -8.51 17.94
C ALA A 113 2.83 -7.25 18.20
N LYS A 114 2.32 -6.10 17.78
CA LYS A 114 2.99 -4.80 17.88
C LYS A 114 1.99 -3.69 18.12
N ALA A 115 2.48 -2.57 18.65
CA ALA A 115 1.71 -1.34 18.75
C ALA A 115 1.78 -0.57 17.42
N HIS A 116 1.76 0.77 17.46
CA HIS A 116 1.82 1.61 16.26
C HIS A 116 3.27 1.84 15.84
N THR A 117 3.89 0.80 15.32
CA THR A 117 5.32 0.79 14.99
C THR A 117 5.62 -0.30 13.96
N VAL A 118 6.89 -0.45 13.62
CA VAL A 118 7.38 -1.60 12.85
C VAL A 118 7.81 -2.68 13.84
N ALA A 119 7.45 -3.93 13.58
CA ALA A 119 7.63 -5.04 14.52
C ALA A 119 9.08 -5.56 14.65
N GLY A 120 10.04 -4.97 13.95
CA GLY A 120 11.44 -5.41 13.99
C GLY A 120 11.74 -6.39 12.87
N GLU A 121 12.74 -7.26 13.07
CA GLU A 121 13.27 -8.10 12.00
C GLU A 121 12.25 -8.97 11.26
N PRO A 122 11.29 -9.64 11.93
CA PRO A 122 10.32 -10.45 11.19
C PRO A 122 9.51 -9.66 10.18
N GLU A 123 9.07 -8.47 10.55
CA GLU A 123 8.30 -7.60 9.65
C GLU A 123 9.19 -7.00 8.58
N ILE A 124 10.38 -6.54 8.95
CA ILE A 124 11.34 -5.97 8.01
C ILE A 124 11.71 -7.00 6.95
N GLN A 125 11.96 -8.25 7.36
CA GLN A 125 12.31 -9.32 6.44
C GLN A 125 11.16 -9.64 5.49
N LEU A 126 9.92 -9.68 6.00
CA LEU A 126 8.74 -9.88 5.18
C LEU A 126 8.63 -8.81 4.09
N ILE A 127 8.80 -7.53 4.49
CA ILE A 127 8.72 -6.41 3.57
C ILE A 127 9.82 -6.48 2.52
N ARG A 128 11.05 -6.77 2.95
CA ARG A 128 12.20 -6.89 2.04
C ARG A 128 11.98 -7.99 1.01
N ASP A 129 11.51 -9.15 1.46
CA ASP A 129 11.26 -10.27 0.56
C ASP A 129 10.14 -9.95 -0.43
N PHE A 130 9.11 -9.26 0.04
CA PHE A 130 7.99 -8.84 -0.80
C PHE A 130 8.46 -7.89 -1.91
N LEU A 131 9.21 -6.86 -1.54
CA LEU A 131 9.71 -5.88 -2.50
C LEU A 131 10.68 -6.52 -3.50
N THR A 132 11.57 -7.38 -3.02
CA THR A 132 12.52 -8.08 -3.90
C THR A 132 11.79 -8.96 -4.91
N ARG A 133 10.76 -9.68 -4.45
CA ARG A 133 9.98 -10.57 -5.32
C ARG A 133 9.28 -9.82 -6.44
N HIS A 134 8.73 -8.64 -6.15
CA HIS A 134 7.87 -7.92 -7.08
C HIS A 134 8.56 -6.82 -7.86
N LEU A 135 9.65 -6.26 -7.35
CA LEU A 135 10.40 -5.21 -8.05
C LEU A 135 11.70 -5.72 -8.69
N GLY A 136 12.10 -6.91 -8.33
CA GLY A 136 13.38 -7.47 -8.74
C GLY A 136 14.51 -7.03 -7.82
N SER A 137 15.66 -7.58 -8.03
CA SER A 137 16.86 -7.30 -7.22
C SER A 137 17.66 -6.13 -7.76
#